data_2512a10a20231186832d5e7e9de043b5
#
_entry.id   2512a10a20231186832d5e7e9de043b5
#
_cell.length_a   1.000
_cell.length_b   1.000
_cell.length_c   1.000
_cell.angle_alpha   90.00
_cell.angle_beta   90.00
_cell.angle_gamma   90.00
#
_symmetry.space_group_name_H-M   'P 1'
#
loop_
_entity.id
_entity.type
_entity.pdbx_description
1 polymer ?
#
loop_
_entity_poly.entity_id
_entity_poly.type
_entity_poly.pdbx_seq_one_letter_code
_entity_poly.pdbx_strand_id
1 'polypeptide(L)'
;MCTAATYKTNDFYFGRTLDYEFSYGDEITVTPRNYPFKFKFAEPLKSHYAIIGMAYVADNYPLYYDAANEKGLAAAGLNFVGNAYYGNEKSGKCNVAQCEFIPWLLCRCASVDEAKKLLSNVNITNTPFNESLPAAQLHCCLLYTSDAAD
;
A
#
# COMPACT_ATOMS: atom_id res chain seq x y z
N MET A 1 -5.67 -12.00 -13.46
CA MET A 1 -5.04 -10.67 -13.72
C MET A 1 -5.86 -9.63 -12.98
N CYS A 2 -5.24 -8.81 -12.13
CA CYS A 2 -5.96 -7.79 -11.38
C CYS A 2 -6.24 -6.55 -12.24
N THR A 3 -7.39 -5.93 -12.07
CA THR A 3 -7.79 -4.69 -12.74
C THR A 3 -8.18 -3.65 -11.70
N ALA A 4 -7.78 -2.40 -11.90
CA ALA A 4 -8.25 -1.28 -11.10
C ALA A 4 -9.01 -0.30 -12.00
N ALA A 5 -10.08 0.27 -11.48
CA ALA A 5 -10.92 1.22 -12.20
C ALA A 5 -11.41 2.34 -11.28
N THR A 6 -11.66 3.49 -11.88
CA THR A 6 -12.30 4.62 -11.23
C THR A 6 -13.61 4.93 -11.91
N TYR A 7 -14.56 5.40 -11.14
CA TYR A 7 -15.84 5.85 -11.65
C TYR A 7 -16.24 7.13 -10.93
N LYS A 8 -16.57 8.17 -11.70
CA LYS A 8 -16.98 9.48 -11.19
C LYS A 8 -18.45 9.75 -11.52
N THR A 9 -19.21 10.12 -10.49
CA THR A 9 -20.56 10.67 -10.60
C THR A 9 -20.60 11.99 -9.82
N ASN A 10 -21.57 12.16 -8.92
CA ASN A 10 -21.50 13.18 -7.87
C ASN A 10 -20.41 12.83 -6.82
N ASP A 11 -20.15 11.54 -6.67
CA ASP A 11 -19.10 10.99 -5.83
C ASP A 11 -18.03 10.31 -6.70
N PHE A 12 -16.86 10.07 -6.09
CA PHE A 12 -15.76 9.37 -6.71
C PHE A 12 -15.63 7.96 -6.13
N TYR A 13 -15.52 6.97 -7.01
CA TYR A 13 -15.37 5.57 -6.65
C TYR A 13 -14.07 5.02 -7.20
N PHE A 14 -13.38 4.27 -6.37
CA PHE A 14 -12.24 3.46 -6.73
C PHE A 14 -12.53 2.00 -6.40
N GLY A 15 -12.30 1.12 -7.35
CA GLY A 15 -12.47 -0.32 -7.16
C GLY A 15 -11.38 -1.12 -7.85
N ARG A 16 -11.16 -2.33 -7.39
CA ARG A 16 -10.23 -3.26 -8.02
C ARG A 16 -10.78 -4.69 -7.95
N THR A 17 -10.36 -5.55 -8.86
CA THR A 17 -10.58 -6.98 -8.78
C THR A 17 -9.39 -7.63 -8.10
N LEU A 18 -9.63 -8.48 -7.09
CA LEU A 18 -8.61 -9.30 -6.44
C LEU A 18 -8.71 -10.73 -7.03
N ASP A 19 -7.96 -10.96 -8.11
CA ASP A 19 -8.02 -12.21 -8.86
C ASP A 19 -6.98 -13.18 -8.32
N TYR A 20 -7.38 -14.00 -7.34
CA TYR A 20 -6.62 -15.11 -6.79
C TYR A 20 -7.39 -16.43 -6.98
N GLU A 21 -6.66 -17.52 -7.09
CA GLU A 21 -7.24 -18.86 -7.21
C GLU A 21 -7.77 -19.38 -5.86
N PHE A 22 -7.33 -18.80 -4.76
CA PHE A 22 -7.73 -19.15 -3.40
C PHE A 22 -7.61 -17.96 -2.45
N SER A 23 -8.38 -17.97 -1.34
CA SER A 23 -8.26 -16.94 -0.30
C SER A 23 -7.19 -17.31 0.72
N TYR A 24 -6.41 -16.32 1.13
CA TYR A 24 -5.47 -16.42 2.25
C TYR A 24 -6.12 -16.14 3.62
N GLY A 25 -7.44 -15.93 3.66
CA GLY A 25 -8.16 -15.43 4.83
C GLY A 25 -8.21 -13.89 4.83
N ASP A 26 -8.53 -13.34 3.67
CA ASP A 26 -8.58 -11.91 3.44
C ASP A 26 -9.72 -11.28 4.25
N GLU A 27 -9.48 -10.15 4.89
CA GLU A 27 -10.46 -9.46 5.71
C GLU A 27 -10.38 -7.93 5.56
N ILE A 28 -11.50 -7.25 5.82
CA ILE A 28 -11.52 -5.80 5.91
C ILE A 28 -10.86 -5.38 7.23
N THR A 29 -9.74 -4.69 7.11
CA THR A 29 -8.93 -4.30 8.25
C THR A 29 -8.90 -2.78 8.41
N VAL A 30 -9.11 -2.30 9.63
CA VAL A 30 -8.96 -0.90 10.00
C VAL A 30 -7.77 -0.74 10.92
N THR A 31 -6.82 0.12 10.55
CA THR A 31 -5.74 0.55 11.44
C THR A 31 -5.99 1.97 11.90
N PRO A 32 -6.17 2.20 13.21
CA PRO A 32 -6.40 3.54 13.76
C PRO A 32 -5.13 4.40 13.73
N ARG A 33 -5.26 5.72 13.93
CA ARG A 33 -4.16 6.71 13.85
C ARG A 33 -2.95 6.43 14.75
N ASN A 34 -3.09 5.63 15.77
CA ASN A 34 -2.04 5.27 16.73
C ASN A 34 -1.63 3.80 16.66
N TYR A 35 -2.02 3.10 15.60
CA TYR A 35 -1.59 1.72 15.39
C TYR A 35 -0.06 1.67 15.23
N PRO A 36 0.66 0.83 16.01
CA PRO A 36 2.11 0.86 16.06
C PRO A 36 2.73 0.07 14.91
N PHE A 37 2.65 0.58 13.68
CA PHE A 37 3.33 -0.04 12.55
C PHE A 37 4.82 -0.19 12.82
N LYS A 38 5.33 -1.40 12.66
CA LYS A 38 6.75 -1.73 12.72
C LYS A 38 7.26 -1.93 11.29
N PHE A 39 7.76 -0.85 10.71
CA PHE A 39 8.40 -0.91 9.39
C PHE A 39 9.85 -1.39 9.51
N LYS A 40 10.30 -2.22 8.54
CA LYS A 40 11.66 -2.82 8.57
C LYS A 40 12.78 -1.79 8.48
N PHE A 41 12.53 -0.69 7.76
CA PHE A 41 13.54 0.33 7.45
C PHE A 41 13.18 1.74 7.94
N ALA A 42 12.13 1.89 8.70
CA ALA A 42 11.71 3.19 9.21
C ALA A 42 11.36 3.12 10.68
N GLU A 43 11.62 4.22 11.37
CA GLU A 43 11.20 4.36 12.77
C GLU A 43 9.68 4.29 12.91
N PRO A 44 9.19 3.71 14.01
CA PRO A 44 7.76 3.68 14.30
C PRO A 44 7.16 5.08 14.33
N LEU A 45 5.99 5.23 13.72
CA LEU A 45 5.25 6.49 13.75
C LEU A 45 4.45 6.59 15.05
N LYS A 46 4.57 7.71 15.75
CA LYS A 46 3.76 7.99 16.96
C LYS A 46 2.28 8.20 16.62
N SER A 47 2.01 8.74 15.46
CA SER A 47 0.68 8.94 14.90
C SER A 47 0.78 8.99 13.38
N HIS A 48 -0.26 8.54 12.71
CA HIS A 48 -0.37 8.51 11.25
C HIS A 48 -1.84 8.62 10.85
N TYR A 49 -2.14 8.70 9.55
CA TYR A 49 -3.52 8.63 9.08
C TYR A 49 -4.12 7.25 9.34
N ALA A 50 -5.39 7.21 9.74
CA ALA A 50 -6.14 5.96 9.83
C ALA A 50 -6.31 5.36 8.43
N ILE A 51 -6.25 4.04 8.33
CA ILE A 51 -6.30 3.29 7.08
C ILE A 51 -7.38 2.23 7.17
N ILE A 52 -8.13 2.05 6.09
CA ILE A 52 -9.06 0.95 5.90
C ILE A 52 -8.79 0.28 4.56
N GLY A 53 -8.82 -1.04 4.51
CA GLY A 53 -8.62 -1.78 3.27
C GLY A 53 -8.78 -3.27 3.42
N MET A 54 -8.61 -3.99 2.30
CA MET A 54 -8.56 -5.44 2.29
C MET A 54 -7.14 -5.89 2.60
N ALA A 55 -6.97 -6.75 3.58
CA ALA A 55 -5.68 -7.25 4.01
C ALA A 55 -5.69 -8.74 4.37
N TYR A 56 -4.54 -9.36 4.27
CA TYR A 56 -4.21 -10.56 5.02
C TYR A 56 -3.48 -10.14 6.31
N VAL A 57 -3.99 -10.53 7.46
CA VAL A 57 -3.37 -10.19 8.76
C VAL A 57 -2.46 -11.33 9.19
N ALA A 58 -1.15 -11.08 9.19
CA ALA A 58 -0.13 -12.01 9.64
C ALA A 58 0.66 -11.39 10.80
N ASP A 59 0.86 -12.14 11.89
CA ASP A 59 1.62 -11.70 13.07
C ASP A 59 1.14 -10.34 13.64
N ASN A 60 -0.17 -10.13 13.66
CA ASN A 60 -0.82 -8.85 13.98
C ASN A 60 -0.40 -7.68 13.07
N TYR A 61 0.09 -7.94 11.86
CA TYR A 61 0.44 -6.95 10.87
C TYR A 61 -0.47 -7.07 9.65
N PRO A 62 -1.16 -5.98 9.24
CA PRO A 62 -2.01 -6.00 8.06
C PRO A 62 -1.18 -5.86 6.77
N LEU A 63 -1.13 -6.92 6.01
CA LEU A 63 -0.57 -6.95 4.66
C LEU A 63 -1.67 -6.52 3.68
N TYR A 64 -1.77 -5.24 3.42
CA TYR A 64 -2.82 -4.68 2.58
C TYR A 64 -2.63 -5.02 1.10
N TYR A 65 -3.68 -5.52 0.48
CA TYR A 65 -3.79 -5.66 -0.99
C TYR A 65 -4.18 -4.33 -1.63
N ASP A 66 -5.12 -3.63 -1.00
CA ASP A 66 -5.57 -2.29 -1.31
C ASP A 66 -6.05 -1.61 -0.03
N ALA A 67 -5.96 -0.30 0.01
CA ALA A 67 -6.43 0.48 1.14
C ALA A 67 -6.62 1.94 0.77
N ALA A 68 -7.39 2.64 1.60
CA ALA A 68 -7.51 4.08 1.58
C ALA A 68 -7.26 4.65 2.97
N ASN A 69 -6.70 5.85 3.03
CA ASN A 69 -6.57 6.56 4.28
C ASN A 69 -7.71 7.56 4.50
N GLU A 70 -7.82 8.08 5.70
CA GLU A 70 -8.86 9.05 6.09
C GLU A 70 -8.81 10.39 5.36
N LYS A 71 -7.77 10.63 4.53
CA LYS A 71 -7.64 11.81 3.67
C LYS A 71 -8.13 11.56 2.26
N GLY A 72 -8.53 10.34 1.94
CA GLY A 72 -9.03 9.95 0.62
C GLY A 72 -7.95 9.48 -0.34
N LEU A 73 -6.67 9.44 0.07
CA LEU A 73 -5.65 8.79 -0.75
C LEU A 73 -5.84 7.28 -0.69
N ALA A 74 -5.90 6.64 -1.86
CA ALA A 74 -6.04 5.19 -2.01
C ALA A 74 -4.87 4.59 -2.77
N ALA A 75 -4.54 3.34 -2.44
CA ALA A 75 -3.51 2.56 -3.10
C ALA A 75 -3.98 1.12 -3.30
N ALA A 76 -3.66 0.52 -4.44
CA ALA A 76 -3.90 -0.89 -4.71
C ALA A 76 -2.68 -1.56 -5.31
N GLY A 77 -2.32 -2.73 -4.81
CA GLY A 77 -1.34 -3.62 -5.38
C GLY A 77 -1.98 -4.51 -6.44
N LEU A 78 -1.47 -4.47 -7.65
CA LEU A 78 -1.95 -5.25 -8.79
C LEU A 78 -0.88 -6.24 -9.21
N ASN A 79 -1.27 -7.47 -9.47
CA ASN A 79 -0.34 -8.55 -9.82
C ASN A 79 0.40 -8.24 -11.14
N PHE A 80 1.74 -8.37 -11.11
CA PHE A 80 2.63 -8.04 -12.23
C PHE A 80 3.77 -9.05 -12.34
N VAL A 81 3.41 -10.32 -12.23
CA VAL A 81 4.36 -11.45 -12.23
C VAL A 81 5.22 -11.45 -13.48
N GLY A 82 6.52 -11.68 -13.28
CA GLY A 82 7.53 -11.70 -14.34
C GLY A 82 7.99 -10.32 -14.79
N ASN A 83 7.36 -9.23 -14.36
CA ASN A 83 7.69 -7.86 -14.77
C ASN A 83 8.07 -6.94 -13.61
N ALA A 84 7.58 -7.22 -12.39
CA ALA A 84 7.98 -6.47 -11.21
C ALA A 84 9.37 -6.93 -10.75
N TYR A 85 10.26 -5.97 -10.51
CA TYR A 85 11.59 -6.21 -9.97
C TYR A 85 11.87 -5.25 -8.81
N TYR A 86 12.29 -5.82 -7.69
CA TYR A 86 12.73 -5.08 -6.52
C TYR A 86 14.18 -5.46 -6.21
N GLY A 87 14.99 -4.45 -5.94
CA GLY A 87 16.41 -4.65 -5.62
C GLY A 87 16.68 -4.81 -4.14
N ASN A 88 17.95 -4.80 -3.82
CA ASN A 88 18.43 -4.73 -2.44
C ASN A 88 18.33 -3.31 -1.89
N GLU A 89 18.60 -3.16 -0.60
CA GLU A 89 18.73 -1.85 0.04
C GLU A 89 19.76 -0.97 -0.67
N LYS A 90 19.47 0.33 -0.72
CA LYS A 90 20.35 1.34 -1.29
C LYS A 90 20.72 2.38 -0.23
N SER A 91 22.01 2.63 -0.06
CA SER A 91 22.50 3.71 0.79
C SER A 91 22.02 5.08 0.28
N GLY A 92 21.63 5.95 1.18
CA GLY A 92 21.13 7.30 0.85
C GLY A 92 19.71 7.34 0.29
N LYS A 93 19.00 6.21 0.22
CA LYS A 93 17.60 6.11 -0.17
C LYS A 93 16.71 5.75 1.01
N CYS A 94 15.46 6.14 0.95
CA CYS A 94 14.44 5.64 1.84
C CYS A 94 14.03 4.24 1.39
N ASN A 95 14.58 3.23 2.05
CA ASN A 95 14.26 1.84 1.75
C ASN A 95 12.91 1.47 2.37
N VAL A 96 12.08 0.74 1.62
CA VAL A 96 10.76 0.27 2.05
C VAL A 96 10.59 -1.16 1.56
N ALA A 97 10.25 -2.09 2.45
CA ALA A 97 9.92 -3.44 2.03
C ALA A 97 8.64 -3.44 1.19
N GLN A 98 8.62 -4.23 0.12
CA GLN A 98 7.49 -4.25 -0.81
C GLN A 98 6.16 -4.51 -0.10
N CYS A 99 6.11 -5.45 0.84
CA CYS A 99 4.92 -5.81 1.61
C CYS A 99 4.42 -4.68 2.54
N GLU A 100 5.25 -3.72 2.87
CA GLU A 100 4.94 -2.57 3.72
C GLU A 100 4.58 -1.31 2.93
N PHE A 101 4.73 -1.32 1.61
CA PHE A 101 4.66 -0.12 0.78
C PHE A 101 3.30 0.60 0.90
N ILE A 102 2.18 -0.12 0.82
CA ILE A 102 0.84 0.48 0.92
C ILE A 102 0.63 1.18 2.26
N PRO A 103 0.75 0.51 3.43
CA PRO A 103 0.56 1.19 4.70
C PRO A 103 1.63 2.25 4.97
N TRP A 104 2.89 2.02 4.53
CA TRP A 104 3.96 2.99 4.69
C TRP A 104 3.66 4.32 3.99
N LEU A 105 3.12 4.26 2.77
CA LEU A 105 2.74 5.43 1.98
C LEU A 105 1.49 6.12 2.56
N LEU A 106 0.43 5.35 2.81
CA LEU A 106 -0.86 5.87 3.28
C LEU A 106 -0.79 6.47 4.69
N CYS A 107 0.14 6.02 5.51
CA CYS A 107 0.42 6.62 6.81
C CYS A 107 0.96 8.06 6.72
N ARG A 108 1.61 8.42 5.60
CA ARG A 108 2.43 9.64 5.47
C ARG A 108 1.87 10.67 4.51
N CYS A 109 1.12 10.25 3.51
CA CYS A 109 0.66 11.12 2.43
C CYS A 109 -0.84 11.34 2.48
N ALA A 110 -1.27 12.58 2.31
CA ALA A 110 -2.67 12.96 2.22
C ALA A 110 -3.15 13.07 0.75
N SER A 111 -2.23 13.16 -0.22
CA SER A 111 -2.55 13.35 -1.63
C SER A 111 -1.56 12.62 -2.55
N VAL A 112 -1.92 12.48 -3.82
CA VAL A 112 -1.02 11.93 -4.86
C VAL A 112 0.22 12.79 -5.05
N ASP A 113 0.11 14.11 -4.92
CA ASP A 113 1.26 15.00 -5.07
C ASP A 113 2.26 14.89 -3.91
N GLU A 114 1.77 14.70 -2.69
CA GLU A 114 2.63 14.35 -1.56
C GLU A 114 3.31 13.00 -1.78
N ALA A 115 2.56 12.01 -2.26
CA ALA A 115 3.10 10.70 -2.60
C ALA A 115 4.18 10.79 -3.68
N LYS A 116 3.97 11.53 -4.77
CA LYS A 116 4.98 11.75 -5.82
C LYS A 116 6.27 12.36 -5.26
N LYS A 117 6.16 13.39 -4.40
CA LYS A 117 7.32 14.01 -3.75
C LYS A 117 8.07 13.02 -2.87
N LEU A 118 7.35 12.27 -2.04
CA LEU A 118 7.94 11.27 -1.16
C LEU A 118 8.65 10.16 -1.96
N LEU A 119 8.01 9.66 -3.00
CA LEU A 119 8.49 8.55 -3.84
C LEU A 119 9.76 8.88 -4.64
N SER A 120 10.09 10.16 -4.85
CA SER A 120 11.30 10.57 -5.56
C SER A 120 12.61 10.05 -4.93
N ASN A 121 12.60 9.75 -3.64
CA ASN A 121 13.75 9.21 -2.90
C ASN A 121 13.54 7.80 -2.34
N VAL A 122 12.47 7.11 -2.72
CA VAL A 122 12.15 5.76 -2.22
C VAL A 122 12.89 4.69 -3.05
N ASN A 123 13.28 3.64 -2.37
CA ASN A 123 13.75 2.39 -2.96
C ASN A 123 12.92 1.25 -2.38
N ILE A 124 12.09 0.62 -3.20
CA ILE A 124 11.33 -0.55 -2.78
C ILE A 124 12.23 -1.77 -2.85
N THR A 125 12.31 -2.50 -1.74
CA THR A 125 13.23 -3.64 -1.60
C THR A 125 12.52 -4.98 -1.73
N ASN A 126 13.28 -6.00 -2.17
CA ASN A 126 12.85 -7.39 -2.24
C ASN A 126 12.93 -8.08 -0.86
N THR A 127 12.64 -7.34 0.20
CA THR A 127 12.70 -7.86 1.56
C THR A 127 11.39 -8.59 1.87
N PRO A 128 11.43 -9.91 2.20
CA PRO A 128 10.22 -10.65 2.53
C PRO A 128 9.61 -10.17 3.84
N PHE A 129 8.32 -10.40 4.03
CA PHE A 129 7.69 -10.17 5.33
C PHE A 129 8.26 -11.14 6.39
N ASN A 130 8.23 -12.43 6.07
CA ASN A 130 8.89 -13.51 6.82
C ASN A 130 9.31 -14.62 5.86
N GLU A 131 9.78 -15.76 6.38
CA GLU A 131 10.26 -16.90 5.57
C GLU A 131 9.17 -17.50 4.67
N SER A 132 7.90 -17.43 5.08
CA SER A 132 6.76 -18.00 4.35
C SER A 132 6.09 -17.00 3.40
N LEU A 133 6.37 -15.70 3.55
CA LEU A 133 5.74 -14.61 2.79
C LEU A 133 6.81 -13.76 2.10
N PRO A 134 7.27 -14.18 0.91
CA PRO A 134 8.24 -13.42 0.11
C PRO A 134 7.61 -12.13 -0.44
N ALA A 135 8.44 -11.23 -0.98
CA ALA A 135 7.95 -10.04 -1.66
C ALA A 135 7.12 -10.43 -2.88
N ALA A 136 5.90 -9.93 -2.94
CA ALA A 136 4.98 -10.18 -4.05
C ALA A 136 5.33 -9.31 -5.26
N GLN A 137 5.26 -9.88 -6.46
CA GLN A 137 5.52 -9.16 -7.70
C GLN A 137 4.31 -8.32 -8.10
N LEU A 138 4.27 -7.09 -7.62
CA LEU A 138 3.15 -6.16 -7.81
C LEU A 138 3.62 -4.87 -8.48
N HIS A 139 2.69 -4.18 -9.15
CA HIS A 139 2.74 -2.75 -9.35
C HIS A 139 1.64 -2.07 -8.54
N CYS A 140 1.84 -0.81 -8.14
CA CYS A 140 0.88 -0.10 -7.31
C CYS A 140 0.19 1.01 -8.11
N CYS A 141 -1.14 1.05 -8.02
CA CYS A 141 -1.96 2.15 -8.49
C CYS A 141 -2.24 3.08 -7.30
N LEU A 142 -2.04 4.39 -7.48
CA LEU A 142 -2.33 5.42 -6.49
C LEU A 142 -3.42 6.33 -7.02
N LEU A 143 -4.39 6.63 -6.18
CA LEU A 143 -5.53 7.46 -6.51
C LEU A 143 -5.91 8.37 -5.35
N TYR A 144 -6.47 9.52 -5.69
CA TYR A 144 -6.97 10.47 -4.72
C TYR A 144 -8.41 10.88 -5.07
N THR A 145 -9.31 10.73 -4.11
CA THR A 145 -10.74 10.87 -4.34
C THR A 145 -11.19 12.32 -4.53
N SER A 146 -10.40 13.31 -4.10
CA SER A 146 -10.73 14.73 -4.26
C SER A 146 -10.16 15.38 -5.53
N ASP A 147 -9.19 14.77 -6.22
CA ASP A 147 -8.68 15.29 -7.51
C ASP A 147 -9.73 15.14 -8.65
N ALA A 148 -10.87 14.60 -8.32
CA ALA A 148 -11.98 14.47 -9.22
C ALA A 148 -12.92 15.69 -9.22
N ALA A 149 -12.59 16.74 -8.47
CA ALA A 149 -13.46 17.90 -8.26
C ALA A 149 -13.04 19.18 -9.01
N ASP A 150 -11.97 19.15 -9.85
CA ASP A 150 -11.54 20.25 -10.72
C ASP A 150 -11.69 19.92 -12.20
#